data_1e55102c58f5a0dd7f47ddee96237693
#
_entry.id   1e55102c58f5a0dd7f47ddee96237693
#
_cell.length_a   1.000
_cell.length_b   1.000
_cell.length_c   1.000
_cell.angle_alpha   90.00
_cell.angle_beta   90.00
_cell.angle_gamma   90.00
#
_symmetry.space_group_name_H-M   'P 1'
#
loop_
_entity.id
_entity.type
_entity.pdbx_description
1 polymer ?
#
loop_
_entity_poly.entity_id
_entity_poly.type
_entity_poly.pdbx_seq_one_letter_code
_entity_poly.pdbx_strand_id
1 'polypeptide(L)'
;MALVLAATPLGNPLDASQRLKNAIESAQIIAAEDSRRFHRLASDLGVTFTARIISFFEGNETDRTQEILQLLREGKEVLVVTD
;
A
#
# COMPACT_ATOMS: atom_id res chain seq x y z
N MET A 1 -9.99 12.16 -3.91
CA MET A 1 -9.55 10.90 -4.58
C MET A 1 -8.05 10.98 -4.85
N ALA A 2 -7.28 10.04 -4.34
CA ALA A 2 -5.85 10.03 -4.58
C ALA A 2 -5.32 8.60 -4.71
N LEU A 3 -4.55 8.39 -5.75
CA LEU A 3 -3.81 7.16 -5.97
C LEU A 3 -2.32 7.49 -5.84
N VAL A 4 -1.63 6.82 -4.95
CA VAL A 4 -0.19 7.01 -4.74
C VAL A 4 0.50 5.68 -5.01
N LEU A 5 1.53 5.72 -5.85
CA LEU A 5 2.39 4.57 -6.12
C LEU A 5 3.67 4.73 -5.31
N ALA A 6 4.03 3.71 -4.56
CA ALA A 6 5.24 3.75 -3.75
C ALA A 6 6.04 2.48 -3.92
N ALA A 7 7.33 2.62 -4.18
CA ALA A 7 8.27 1.51 -4.14
C ALA A 7 8.78 1.37 -2.71
N THR A 8 8.79 0.15 -2.20
CA THR A 8 9.30 -0.09 -0.86
C THR A 8 10.81 -0.30 -0.90
N PRO A 9 11.54 0.06 0.17
CA PRO A 9 12.97 -0.17 0.23
C PRO A 9 13.25 -1.67 0.28
N LEU A 10 14.12 -2.12 -0.62
CA LEU A 10 14.53 -3.51 -0.65
C LEU A 10 15.56 -3.76 0.46
N GLY A 11 15.15 -4.51 1.46
CA GLY A 11 16.06 -5.04 2.47
C GLY A 11 16.43 -4.12 3.62
N ASN A 12 16.27 -2.80 3.53
CA ASN A 12 16.63 -1.90 4.62
C ASN A 12 15.55 -0.88 4.92
N PRO A 13 14.75 -1.08 5.99
CA PRO A 13 13.70 -0.15 6.37
C PRO A 13 14.19 1.27 6.68
N LEU A 14 15.47 1.42 7.07
CA LEU A 14 16.02 2.73 7.39
C LEU A 14 16.13 3.63 6.15
N ASP A 15 16.09 3.05 4.96
CA ASP A 15 16.12 3.81 3.71
C ASP A 15 14.75 4.36 3.33
N ALA A 16 13.70 4.00 4.06
CA ALA A 16 12.36 4.46 3.77
C ALA A 16 12.23 5.95 4.03
N SER A 17 11.63 6.67 3.09
CA SER A 17 11.42 8.10 3.23
C SER A 17 10.31 8.38 4.24
N GLN A 18 10.36 9.57 4.84
CA GLN A 18 9.26 10.05 5.68
C GLN A 18 7.96 10.15 4.89
N ARG A 19 8.05 10.45 3.61
CA ARG A 19 6.90 10.51 2.72
C ARG A 19 6.20 9.16 2.60
N LEU A 20 6.97 8.07 2.51
CA LEU A 20 6.41 6.72 2.48
C LEU A 20 5.67 6.42 3.79
N LYS A 21 6.30 6.74 4.91
CA LYS A 21 5.69 6.52 6.22
C LYS A 21 4.37 7.28 6.36
N ASN A 22 4.36 8.53 5.95
CA ASN A 22 3.16 9.36 5.99
C ASN A 22 2.06 8.81 5.09
N ALA A 23 2.43 8.34 3.90
CA ALA A 23 1.47 7.75 2.96
C ALA A 23 0.82 6.49 3.54
N ILE A 24 1.60 5.65 4.21
CA ILE A 24 1.08 4.44 4.85
C ILE A 24 0.08 4.80 5.95
N GLU A 25 0.42 5.79 6.78
CA GLU A 25 -0.44 6.18 7.89
C GLU A 25 -1.74 6.83 7.44
N SER A 26 -1.72 7.58 6.33
CA SER A 26 -2.89 8.32 5.87
C SER A 26 -3.77 7.54 4.89
N ALA A 27 -3.28 6.46 4.30
CA ALA A 27 -4.04 5.69 3.32
C ALA A 27 -5.27 5.05 3.95
N GLN A 28 -6.34 4.99 3.18
CA GLN A 28 -7.56 4.27 3.56
C GLN A 28 -7.53 2.84 3.05
N ILE A 29 -6.91 2.63 1.90
CA ILE A 29 -6.74 1.33 1.26
C ILE A 29 -5.26 1.19 0.89
N ILE A 30 -4.69 0.03 1.15
CA ILE A 30 -3.33 -0.27 0.72
C ILE A 30 -3.35 -1.54 -0.11
N ALA A 31 -2.94 -1.43 -1.37
CA ALA A 31 -2.80 -2.56 -2.26
C ALA A 31 -1.33 -2.97 -2.29
N ALA A 32 -1.05 -4.21 -1.92
CA ALA A 32 0.31 -4.73 -1.82
C ALA A 32 0.41 -6.07 -2.52
N GLU A 33 1.55 -6.36 -3.15
CA GLU A 33 1.78 -7.65 -3.79
C GLU A 33 1.72 -8.78 -2.78
N ASP A 34 2.33 -8.57 -1.62
CA ASP A 34 2.36 -9.56 -0.54
C ASP A 34 2.01 -8.86 0.76
N SER A 35 0.82 -9.15 1.27
CA SER A 35 0.33 -8.52 2.49
C SER A 35 1.21 -8.82 3.71
N ARG A 36 1.81 -10.01 3.77
CA ARG A 36 2.69 -10.38 4.88
C ARG A 36 3.95 -9.54 4.88
N ARG A 37 4.53 -9.34 3.70
CA ARG A 37 5.71 -8.49 3.54
C ARG A 37 5.40 -7.05 3.90
N PHE A 38 4.22 -6.59 3.50
CA PHE A 38 3.79 -5.24 3.84
C PHE A 38 3.65 -5.07 5.36
N HIS A 39 3.01 -6.02 6.04
CA HIS A 39 2.87 -5.97 7.50
C HIS A 39 4.23 -5.95 8.19
N ARG A 40 5.16 -6.75 7.71
CA ARG A 40 6.53 -6.77 8.25
C ARG A 40 7.21 -5.43 8.03
N LEU A 41 7.10 -4.88 6.84
CA LEU A 41 7.68 -3.58 6.52
C LEU A 41 7.15 -2.49 7.44
N ALA A 42 5.84 -2.41 7.61
CA ALA A 42 5.23 -1.43 8.49
C ALA A 42 5.72 -1.56 9.93
N SER A 43 5.84 -2.79 10.40
CA SER A 43 6.39 -3.07 11.73
C SER A 43 7.83 -2.60 11.85
N ASP A 44 8.65 -2.90 10.85
CA ASP A 44 10.06 -2.51 10.85
C ASP A 44 10.23 -0.99 10.78
N LEU A 45 9.33 -0.30 10.08
CA LEU A 45 9.33 1.15 10.00
C LEU A 45 8.79 1.83 11.26
N GLY A 46 8.13 1.07 12.11
CA GLY A 46 7.52 1.62 13.31
C GLY A 46 6.28 2.47 13.02
N VAL A 47 5.61 2.24 11.88
CA VAL A 47 4.41 2.97 11.52
C VAL A 47 3.17 2.16 11.84
N THR A 48 2.09 2.87 12.18
CA THR A 48 0.78 2.26 12.37
C THR A 48 -0.11 2.66 11.20
N PHE A 49 -1.06 1.80 10.87
CA PHE A 49 -2.00 2.11 9.80
C PHE A 49 -3.37 1.54 10.13
N THR A 50 -4.40 2.20 9.59
CA THR A 50 -5.79 1.77 9.74
C THR A 50 -6.37 1.31 8.42
N ALA A 51 -5.57 1.35 7.36
CA ALA A 51 -6.00 1.01 6.01
C ALA A 51 -6.43 -0.45 5.89
N ARG A 52 -7.39 -0.69 5.00
CA ARG A 52 -7.72 -2.04 4.58
C ARG A 52 -6.64 -2.51 3.60
N ILE A 53 -6.11 -3.70 3.81
CA ILE A 53 -5.07 -4.27 2.95
C ILE A 53 -5.71 -5.14 1.88
N ILE A 54 -5.34 -4.89 0.63
CA ILE A 54 -5.77 -5.69 -0.52
C ILE A 54 -4.54 -6.32 -1.15
N SER A 55 -4.54 -7.64 -1.32
CA SER A 55 -3.46 -8.33 -2.02
C SER A 55 -3.62 -8.12 -3.53
N PHE A 56 -2.56 -7.62 -4.16
CA PHE A 56 -2.54 -7.34 -5.58
C PHE A 56 -1.31 -8.02 -6.19
N PHE A 57 -1.52 -9.16 -6.83
CA PHE A 57 -0.43 -9.95 -7.39
C PHE A 57 -0.80 -10.51 -8.75
N GLU A 58 0.18 -11.02 -9.45
CA GLU A 58 -0.04 -11.66 -10.75
C GLU A 58 -1.01 -12.84 -10.57
N GLY A 59 -2.08 -12.85 -11.36
CA GLY A 59 -3.13 -13.84 -11.25
C GLY A 59 -4.45 -13.30 -10.76
N ASN A 60 -4.45 -12.22 -9.95
CA ASN A 60 -5.68 -11.55 -9.53
C ASN A 60 -5.76 -10.09 -9.98
N GLU A 61 -4.80 -9.65 -10.81
CA GLU A 61 -4.69 -8.24 -11.23
C GLU A 61 -5.97 -7.66 -11.81
N THR A 62 -6.64 -8.40 -12.68
CA THR A 62 -7.84 -7.89 -13.34
C THR A 62 -8.94 -7.57 -12.34
N ASP A 63 -9.23 -8.51 -11.44
CA ASP A 63 -10.28 -8.33 -10.43
C ASP A 63 -9.91 -7.23 -9.45
N ARG A 64 -8.66 -7.19 -9.02
CA ARG A 64 -8.20 -6.19 -8.06
C ARG A 64 -8.13 -4.79 -8.67
N THR A 65 -7.78 -4.70 -9.96
CA THR A 65 -7.79 -3.41 -10.67
C THR A 65 -9.19 -2.82 -10.68
N GLN A 66 -10.21 -3.62 -10.97
CA GLN A 66 -11.60 -3.17 -10.95
C GLN A 66 -12.00 -2.68 -9.56
N GLU A 67 -11.63 -3.43 -8.52
CA GLU A 67 -11.91 -3.06 -7.13
C GLU A 67 -11.26 -1.74 -6.76
N ILE A 68 -9.98 -1.57 -7.12
CA ILE A 68 -9.24 -0.33 -6.83
C ILE A 68 -9.86 0.86 -7.55
N LEU A 69 -10.24 0.70 -8.82
CA LEU A 69 -10.90 1.77 -9.57
C LEU A 69 -12.20 2.18 -8.92
N GLN A 70 -12.98 1.23 -8.43
CA GLN A 70 -14.24 1.52 -7.75
C GLN A 70 -13.99 2.31 -6.46
N LEU A 71 -12.99 1.90 -5.68
CA LEU A 71 -12.64 2.60 -4.44
C LEU A 71 -12.19 4.04 -4.72
N LEU A 72 -11.43 4.25 -5.79
CA LEU A 72 -11.03 5.59 -6.21
C LEU A 72 -12.22 6.44 -6.60
N ARG A 73 -13.21 5.86 -7.28
CA ARG A 73 -14.44 6.57 -7.65
C ARG A 73 -15.24 6.96 -6.42
N GLU A 74 -15.12 6.20 -5.34
CA GLU A 74 -15.77 6.50 -4.06
C GLU A 74 -15.01 7.54 -3.25
N GLY A 75 -13.90 8.05 -3.76
CA GLY A 75 -13.12 9.09 -3.10
C GLY A 75 -12.11 8.57 -2.07
N LYS A 76 -11.81 7.28 -2.10
CA LYS A 76 -10.86 6.71 -1.14
C LYS A 76 -9.41 7.04 -1.48
N GLU A 77 -8.59 7.19 -0.44
CA GLU A 77 -7.15 7.32 -0.57
C GLU A 77 -6.54 5.94 -0.72
N VAL A 78 -5.94 5.65 -1.87
CA VAL A 78 -5.37 4.32 -2.16
C VAL A 78 -3.87 4.43 -2.34
N LEU A 79 -3.13 3.61 -1.60
CA LEU A 79 -1.68 3.48 -1.74
C LEU A 79 -1.39 2.12 -2.36
N VAL A 80 -0.66 2.11 -3.47
CA VAL A 80 -0.19 0.87 -4.10
C VAL A 80 1.29 0.73 -3.79
N VAL A 81 1.64 -0.37 -3.13
CA VAL A 81 3.00 -0.63 -2.67
C VAL A 81 3.60 -1.75 -3.52
N THR A 82 4.72 -1.48 -4.15
CA THR A 82 5.45 -2.46 -4.97
C THR A 82 6.78 -2.79 -4.32
N ASP A 83 7.21 -4.02 -4.49
CA ASP A 83 8.53 -4.46 -4.02
C ASP A 83 9.64 -4.07 -4.98
#